data_cf1eafe8740f097a2e3cf67fc03ae65b
#
_entry.id   cf1eafe8740f097a2e3cf67fc03ae65b
#
_cell.length_a   1.000
_cell.length_b   1.000
_cell.length_c   1.000
_cell.angle_alpha   90.00
_cell.angle_beta   90.00
_cell.angle_gamma   90.00
#
_symmetry.space_group_name_H-M   'P 1'
#
loop_
_entity.id
_entity.type
_entity.pdbx_description
1 polymer ?
#
loop_
_entity_poly.entity_id
_entity_poly.type
_entity_poly.pdbx_seq_one_letter_code
_entity_poly.pdbx_strand_id
1 'polypeptide(L)'
;MVKLSKKEMSEINQFASLRWQLSRAAGVVNQRRDNKRTDDDVDKLGYKGEFVVAKIFNLPFNPGVAGIDDGYDLWINDLSVDVKTTFYPSGVLLFKSIQSFKADVSVLVTATKNEDTFNVVGFIPKKEFEKKSKVFNGNGMAVHQEYLYPIERLWKYTKQKELLNV
;
A
#
# COMPACT_ATOMS: atom_id res chain seq x y z
N MET A 1 -1.70 4.66 -15.07
CA MET A 1 -1.88 5.74 -14.07
C MET A 1 -3.34 5.80 -13.64
N VAL A 2 -3.56 6.03 -12.35
CA VAL A 2 -4.90 6.12 -11.75
C VAL A 2 -5.08 7.53 -11.19
N LYS A 3 -6.11 8.23 -11.64
CA LYS A 3 -6.46 9.56 -11.15
C LYS A 3 -7.62 9.45 -10.17
N LEU A 4 -7.48 10.14 -9.04
CA LEU A 4 -8.54 10.29 -8.05
C LEU A 4 -9.35 11.57 -8.32
N SER A 5 -10.66 11.45 -8.24
CA SER A 5 -11.56 12.62 -8.33
C SER A 5 -11.46 13.48 -7.08
N LYS A 6 -11.92 14.73 -7.16
CA LYS A 6 -11.99 15.64 -6.01
C LYS A 6 -12.84 15.05 -4.87
N LYS A 7 -13.92 14.35 -5.20
CA LYS A 7 -14.77 13.68 -4.22
C LYS A 7 -14.02 12.57 -3.51
N GLU A 8 -13.34 11.69 -4.27
CA GLU A 8 -12.53 10.60 -3.72
C GLU A 8 -11.41 11.14 -2.82
N MET A 9 -10.72 12.21 -3.25
CA MET A 9 -9.69 12.88 -2.45
C MET A 9 -10.25 13.43 -1.13
N SER A 10 -11.43 14.04 -1.17
CA SER A 10 -12.10 14.56 0.03
C SER A 10 -12.47 13.43 1.00
N GLU A 11 -13.05 12.35 0.51
CA GLU A 11 -13.39 11.18 1.31
C GLU A 11 -12.16 10.55 1.97
N ILE A 12 -11.08 10.35 1.21
CA ILE A 12 -9.82 9.81 1.73
C ILE A 12 -9.25 10.71 2.82
N ASN A 13 -9.23 12.02 2.60
CA ASN A 13 -8.72 12.99 3.58
C ASN A 13 -9.53 12.97 4.89
N GLN A 14 -10.84 12.83 4.80
CA GLN A 14 -11.71 12.70 5.99
C GLN A 14 -11.39 11.43 6.78
N PHE A 15 -11.28 10.29 6.11
CA PHE A 15 -10.91 9.02 6.74
C PHE A 15 -9.51 9.06 7.34
N ALA A 16 -8.54 9.61 6.62
CA ALA A 16 -7.17 9.74 7.10
C ALA A 16 -7.08 10.60 8.36
N SER A 17 -7.79 11.72 8.40
CA SER A 17 -7.83 12.61 9.56
C SER A 17 -8.48 11.95 10.77
N LEU A 18 -9.57 11.22 10.58
CA LEU A 18 -10.24 10.49 11.66
C LEU A 18 -9.34 9.40 12.24
N ARG A 19 -8.72 8.59 11.39
CA ARG A 19 -7.83 7.52 11.83
C ARG A 19 -6.57 8.07 12.51
N TRP A 20 -6.03 9.17 12.02
CA TRP A 20 -4.92 9.86 12.66
C TRP A 20 -5.26 10.28 14.10
N GLN A 21 -6.43 10.91 14.30
CA GLN A 21 -6.90 11.31 15.62
C GLN A 21 -7.05 10.10 16.55
N LEU A 22 -7.66 9.02 16.08
CA LEU A 22 -7.84 7.80 16.84
C LEU A 22 -6.53 7.09 17.18
N SER A 23 -5.58 7.05 16.24
CA SER A 23 -4.25 6.49 16.48
C SER A 23 -3.45 7.30 17.49
N ARG A 24 -3.53 8.62 17.47
CA ARG A 24 -2.88 9.50 18.46
C ARG A 24 -3.50 9.32 19.85
N ALA A 25 -4.81 9.21 19.94
CA ALA A 25 -5.49 8.92 21.19
C ALA A 25 -5.08 7.57 21.78
N ALA A 26 -4.74 6.57 20.95
CA ALA A 26 -4.20 5.26 21.34
C ALA A 26 -2.68 5.24 21.57
N GLY A 27 -1.96 6.36 21.39
CA GLY A 27 -0.52 6.47 21.62
C GLY A 27 0.37 5.90 20.53
N VAL A 28 -0.17 5.63 19.34
CA VAL A 28 0.60 5.14 18.19
C VAL A 28 1.43 6.27 17.58
N VAL A 29 2.70 6.01 17.32
CA VAL A 29 3.64 6.96 16.72
C VAL A 29 4.16 6.41 15.39
N ASN A 30 4.10 7.24 14.34
CA ASN A 30 4.65 6.88 13.03
C ASN A 30 6.18 6.87 13.04
N GLN A 31 6.77 5.79 12.53
CA GLN A 31 8.20 5.70 12.25
C GLN A 31 8.47 6.10 10.80
N ARG A 32 8.56 7.39 10.55
CA ARG A 32 8.86 7.89 9.21
C ARG A 32 10.37 8.10 9.01
N ARG A 33 10.79 8.03 7.75
CA ARG A 33 12.17 8.29 7.32
C ARG A 33 12.33 9.62 6.61
N ASP A 34 11.23 10.20 6.13
CA ASP A 34 11.21 11.49 5.46
C ASP A 34 10.78 12.58 6.45
N ASN A 35 11.76 13.40 6.88
CA ASN A 35 11.53 14.53 7.79
C ASN A 35 10.95 15.78 7.11
N LYS A 36 10.80 15.76 5.78
CA LYS A 36 10.26 16.90 5.02
C LYS A 36 8.74 16.94 5.03
N ARG A 37 8.08 15.85 5.44
CA ARG A 37 6.63 15.69 5.43
C ARG A 37 6.10 15.44 6.83
N THR A 38 4.87 15.88 7.07
CA THR A 38 4.19 15.62 8.34
C THR A 38 3.70 14.16 8.43
N ASP A 39 3.45 13.67 9.64
CA ASP A 39 2.84 12.34 9.83
C ASP A 39 1.48 12.25 9.15
N ASP A 40 0.69 13.33 9.17
CA ASP A 40 -0.60 13.42 8.48
C ASP A 40 -0.46 13.27 6.96
N ASP A 41 0.56 13.88 6.34
CA ASP A 41 0.85 13.73 4.91
C ASP A 41 1.19 12.26 4.55
N VAL A 42 1.96 11.61 5.40
CA VAL A 42 2.36 10.20 5.20
C VAL A 42 1.16 9.27 5.33
N ASP A 43 0.32 9.48 6.32
CA ASP A 43 -0.90 8.69 6.54
C ASP A 43 -1.89 8.88 5.39
N LYS A 44 -2.13 10.12 4.96
CA LYS A 44 -2.97 10.43 3.79
C LYS A 44 -2.47 9.79 2.52
N LEU A 45 -1.16 9.79 2.30
CA LEU A 45 -0.56 9.13 1.14
C LEU A 45 -0.81 7.63 1.17
N GLY A 46 -0.64 6.99 2.32
CA GLY A 46 -0.93 5.57 2.51
C GLY A 46 -2.36 5.23 2.10
N TYR A 47 -3.34 5.97 2.62
CA TYR A 47 -4.75 5.77 2.26
C TYR A 47 -5.07 5.99 0.80
N LYS A 48 -4.45 6.99 0.16
CA LYS A 48 -4.60 7.21 -1.28
C LYS A 48 -4.12 6.01 -2.07
N GLY A 49 -3.00 5.41 -1.69
CA GLY A 49 -2.48 4.19 -2.31
C GLY A 49 -3.40 2.99 -2.14
N GLU A 50 -3.88 2.75 -0.92
CA GLU A 50 -4.86 1.69 -0.64
C GLU A 50 -6.15 1.88 -1.46
N PHE A 51 -6.65 3.12 -1.52
CA PHE A 51 -7.83 3.46 -2.32
C PHE A 51 -7.60 3.21 -3.82
N VAL A 52 -6.45 3.59 -4.34
CA VAL A 52 -6.07 3.37 -5.75
C VAL A 52 -6.08 1.88 -6.09
N VAL A 53 -5.50 1.04 -5.24
CA VAL A 53 -5.50 -0.42 -5.44
C VAL A 53 -6.91 -0.98 -5.33
N ALA A 54 -7.70 -0.58 -4.34
CA ALA A 54 -9.09 -0.98 -4.23
C ALA A 54 -9.90 -0.61 -5.48
N LYS A 55 -9.69 0.60 -6.01
CA LYS A 55 -10.36 1.10 -7.21
C LYS A 55 -10.06 0.25 -8.45
N ILE A 56 -8.81 -0.10 -8.71
CA ILE A 56 -8.44 -0.91 -9.90
C ILE A 56 -8.95 -2.35 -9.82
N PHE A 57 -9.17 -2.89 -8.62
CA PHE A 57 -9.76 -4.21 -8.39
C PHE A 57 -11.27 -4.17 -8.16
N ASN A 58 -11.89 -2.99 -8.25
CA ASN A 58 -13.32 -2.78 -8.00
C ASN A 58 -13.77 -3.30 -6.62
N LEU A 59 -12.95 -3.06 -5.62
CA LEU A 59 -13.23 -3.43 -4.23
C LEU A 59 -13.82 -2.24 -3.46
N PRO A 60 -14.67 -2.50 -2.45
CA PRO A 60 -15.08 -1.45 -1.53
C PRO A 60 -13.86 -0.96 -0.76
N PHE A 61 -13.70 0.36 -0.66
CA PHE A 61 -12.69 0.96 0.19
C PHE A 61 -13.18 0.96 1.64
N ASN A 62 -12.50 0.18 2.47
CA ASN A 62 -12.74 0.15 3.90
C ASN A 62 -11.41 0.43 4.61
N PRO A 63 -11.23 1.64 5.18
CA PRO A 63 -9.97 2.00 5.84
C PRO A 63 -9.75 1.27 7.17
N GLY A 64 -10.60 0.32 7.52
CA GLY A 64 -10.48 -0.44 8.75
C GLY A 64 -10.89 0.32 10.01
N VAL A 65 -10.88 -0.37 11.14
CA VAL A 65 -11.09 0.22 12.46
C VAL A 65 -9.75 0.70 13.00
N ALA A 66 -9.69 1.92 13.51
CA ALA A 66 -8.50 2.49 14.09
C ALA A 66 -7.89 1.60 15.18
N GLY A 67 -6.58 1.43 15.13
CA GLY A 67 -5.78 0.87 16.22
C GLY A 67 -5.34 -0.59 16.07
N ILE A 68 -5.78 -1.31 15.03
CA ILE A 68 -5.32 -2.67 14.75
C ILE A 68 -4.73 -2.72 13.35
N ASP A 69 -3.41 -2.74 13.27
CA ASP A 69 -2.69 -3.07 12.06
C ASP A 69 -2.51 -4.59 12.01
N ASP A 70 -3.38 -5.26 11.27
CA ASP A 70 -3.31 -6.71 11.06
C ASP A 70 -2.18 -7.10 10.09
N GLY A 71 -1.47 -6.11 9.54
CA GLY A 71 -0.37 -6.30 8.60
C GLY A 71 -0.83 -6.52 7.16
N TYR A 72 -2.07 -6.20 6.84
CA TYR A 72 -2.62 -6.17 5.48
C TYR A 72 -3.73 -5.12 5.38
N ASP A 73 -3.84 -4.52 4.19
CA ASP A 73 -4.72 -3.38 3.93
C ASP A 73 -5.98 -3.78 3.18
N LEU A 74 -5.88 -4.80 2.34
CA LEU A 74 -6.94 -5.23 1.44
C LEU A 74 -7.00 -6.75 1.35
N TRP A 75 -8.17 -7.25 0.91
CA TRP A 75 -8.35 -8.62 0.49
C TRP A 75 -8.82 -8.66 -0.96
N ILE A 76 -8.11 -9.40 -1.80
CA ILE A 76 -8.50 -9.70 -3.16
C ILE A 76 -8.84 -11.18 -3.20
N ASN A 77 -10.14 -11.52 -3.15
CA ASN A 77 -10.64 -12.85 -2.86
C ASN A 77 -10.08 -13.33 -1.50
N ASP A 78 -9.36 -14.42 -1.45
CA ASP A 78 -8.69 -14.95 -0.25
C ASP A 78 -7.22 -14.54 -0.11
N LEU A 79 -6.76 -13.63 -0.97
CA LEU A 79 -5.39 -13.13 -0.98
C LEU A 79 -5.28 -11.85 -0.15
N SER A 80 -4.49 -11.86 0.90
CA SER A 80 -4.21 -10.67 1.69
C SER A 80 -3.16 -9.79 0.99
N VAL A 81 -3.41 -8.49 0.98
CA VAL A 81 -2.60 -7.51 0.25
C VAL A 81 -2.18 -6.39 1.18
N ASP A 82 -0.89 -6.11 1.22
CA ASP A 82 -0.31 -4.91 1.82
C ASP A 82 -0.01 -3.89 0.72
N VAL A 83 -0.29 -2.63 0.94
CA VAL A 83 -0.02 -1.55 -0.01
C VAL A 83 1.03 -0.61 0.54
N LYS A 84 2.13 -0.48 -0.17
CA LYS A 84 3.17 0.50 0.13
C LYS A 84 3.11 1.65 -0.85
N THR A 85 3.00 2.86 -0.32
CA THR A 85 2.89 4.07 -1.14
C THR A 85 4.05 4.99 -0.85
N THR A 86 4.65 5.53 -1.90
CA THR A 86 5.77 6.48 -1.80
C THR A 86 5.51 7.73 -2.64
N PHE A 87 6.03 8.87 -2.15
CA PHE A 87 6.05 10.12 -2.91
C PHE A 87 7.03 10.10 -4.09
N TYR A 88 7.98 9.18 -4.07
CA TYR A 88 9.07 9.14 -5.05
C TYR A 88 8.71 8.21 -6.22
N PRO A 89 8.74 8.72 -7.48
CA PRO A 89 8.45 7.89 -8.66
C PRO A 89 9.39 6.67 -8.81
N SER A 90 10.63 6.79 -8.36
CA SER A 90 11.63 5.71 -8.33
C SER A 90 11.74 5.02 -6.96
N GLY A 91 10.78 5.21 -6.07
CA GLY A 91 10.77 4.60 -4.74
C GLY A 91 10.77 3.08 -4.78
N VAL A 92 11.23 2.48 -3.70
CA VAL A 92 11.33 1.02 -3.54
C VAL A 92 10.20 0.49 -2.67
N LEU A 93 9.88 -0.78 -2.80
CA LEU A 93 8.98 -1.46 -1.89
C LEU A 93 9.77 -1.85 -0.62
N LEU A 94 9.40 -1.26 0.51
CA LEU A 94 10.19 -1.26 1.73
C LEU A 94 9.38 -1.77 2.93
N PHE A 95 9.99 -2.68 3.67
CA PHE A 95 9.52 -3.15 4.98
C PHE A 95 10.60 -2.93 6.05
N LYS A 96 10.20 -2.80 7.30
CA LYS A 96 11.14 -2.70 8.44
C LYS A 96 12.02 -3.94 8.54
N SER A 97 11.44 -5.11 8.29
CA SER A 97 12.09 -6.42 8.30
C SER A 97 11.29 -7.38 7.43
N ILE A 98 11.86 -8.54 7.09
CA ILE A 98 11.14 -9.61 6.40
C ILE A 98 9.91 -10.04 7.20
N GLN A 99 10.02 -10.13 8.52
CA GLN A 99 8.93 -10.55 9.42
C GLN A 99 7.77 -9.55 9.46
N SER A 100 8.01 -8.27 9.15
CA SER A 100 6.96 -7.26 9.08
C SER A 100 6.09 -7.36 7.82
N PHE A 101 6.52 -8.12 6.82
CA PHE A 101 5.70 -8.46 5.65
C PHE A 101 4.78 -9.66 6.00
N LYS A 102 3.58 -9.37 6.47
CA LYS A 102 2.62 -10.40 6.94
C LYS A 102 1.64 -10.84 5.87
N ALA A 103 1.30 -9.96 4.92
CA ALA A 103 0.37 -10.26 3.82
C ALA A 103 0.92 -11.32 2.86
N ASP A 104 0.06 -11.88 2.02
CA ASP A 104 0.45 -12.81 0.96
C ASP A 104 1.24 -12.12 -0.15
N VAL A 105 0.83 -10.91 -0.50
CA VAL A 105 1.48 -10.05 -1.50
C VAL A 105 1.56 -8.62 -1.01
N SER A 106 2.52 -7.86 -1.54
CA SER A 106 2.58 -6.40 -1.35
C SER A 106 2.60 -5.69 -2.70
N VAL A 107 1.87 -4.59 -2.78
CA VAL A 107 1.74 -3.74 -3.98
C VAL A 107 2.46 -2.42 -3.73
N LEU A 108 3.26 -1.98 -4.69
CA LEU A 108 3.89 -0.66 -4.67
C LEU A 108 3.09 0.34 -5.50
N VAL A 109 2.74 1.44 -4.87
CA VAL A 109 2.11 2.61 -5.49
C VAL A 109 3.04 3.80 -5.38
N THR A 110 3.24 4.55 -6.45
CA THR A 110 4.00 5.79 -6.43
C THR A 110 3.12 6.98 -6.77
N ALA A 111 3.29 8.08 -6.05
CA ALA A 111 2.65 9.34 -6.39
C ALA A 111 3.34 9.98 -7.61
N THR A 112 2.61 10.78 -8.35
CA THR A 112 3.15 11.66 -9.38
C THR A 112 3.30 13.08 -8.83
N LYS A 113 3.83 14.00 -9.64
CA LYS A 113 3.87 15.42 -9.27
C LYS A 113 2.48 16.02 -9.02
N ASN A 114 1.46 15.45 -9.66
CA ASN A 114 0.06 15.75 -9.37
C ASN A 114 -0.38 14.86 -8.20
N GLU A 115 -0.74 15.47 -7.09
CA GLU A 115 -1.09 14.76 -5.85
C GLU A 115 -2.35 13.89 -5.95
N ASP A 116 -3.11 13.98 -7.05
CA ASP A 116 -4.31 13.21 -7.33
C ASP A 116 -4.08 12.02 -8.28
N THR A 117 -2.86 11.85 -8.79
CA THR A 117 -2.52 10.84 -9.81
C THR A 117 -1.42 9.90 -9.32
N PHE A 118 -1.65 8.60 -9.48
CA PHE A 118 -0.79 7.55 -8.95
C PHE A 118 -0.45 6.50 -10.00
N ASN A 119 0.74 5.91 -9.87
CA ASN A 119 1.13 4.71 -10.61
C ASN A 119 1.06 3.50 -9.69
N VAL A 120 0.35 2.46 -10.11
CA VAL A 120 0.48 1.15 -9.50
C VAL A 120 1.62 0.44 -10.21
N VAL A 121 2.77 0.40 -9.57
CA VAL A 121 4.03 -0.04 -10.18
C VAL A 121 4.02 -1.55 -10.40
N GLY A 122 3.58 -2.31 -9.41
CA GLY A 122 3.55 -3.75 -9.46
C GLY A 122 3.40 -4.37 -8.08
N PHE A 123 3.55 -5.68 -8.01
CA PHE A 123 3.43 -6.43 -6.77
C PHE A 123 4.52 -7.49 -6.63
N ILE A 124 4.69 -7.99 -5.41
CA ILE A 124 5.58 -9.09 -5.11
C ILE A 124 4.95 -10.03 -4.08
N PRO A 125 4.95 -11.36 -4.30
CA PRO A 125 4.60 -12.32 -3.28
C PRO A 125 5.64 -12.36 -2.15
N LYS A 126 5.20 -12.66 -0.94
CA LYS A 126 6.07 -12.71 0.25
C LYS A 126 7.31 -13.57 0.05
N LYS A 127 7.18 -14.78 -0.50
CA LYS A 127 8.30 -15.69 -0.74
C LYS A 127 9.34 -15.10 -1.70
N GLU A 128 8.90 -14.37 -2.72
CA GLU A 128 9.80 -13.71 -3.67
C GLU A 128 10.48 -12.49 -3.03
N PHE A 129 9.77 -11.75 -2.19
CA PHE A 129 10.35 -10.66 -1.40
C PHE A 129 11.47 -11.17 -0.48
N GLU A 130 11.26 -12.27 0.21
CA GLU A 130 12.27 -12.89 1.09
C GLU A 130 13.56 -13.23 0.32
N LYS A 131 13.44 -13.70 -0.93
CA LYS A 131 14.59 -14.06 -1.78
C LYS A 131 15.30 -12.87 -2.38
N LYS A 132 14.56 -11.83 -2.78
CA LYS A 132 15.07 -10.73 -3.61
C LYS A 132 15.37 -9.45 -2.83
N SER A 133 14.84 -9.33 -1.61
CA SER A 133 15.06 -8.13 -0.79
C SER A 133 16.49 -8.02 -0.29
N LYS A 134 16.94 -6.77 -0.17
CA LYS A 134 18.25 -6.41 0.37
C LYS A 134 18.09 -5.31 1.41
N VAL A 135 19.04 -5.20 2.32
CA VAL A 135 19.10 -4.10 3.28
C VAL A 135 19.13 -2.77 2.55
N PHE A 136 18.23 -1.87 2.92
CA PHE A 136 18.11 -0.55 2.31
C PHE A 136 18.61 0.54 3.27
N ASN A 137 19.68 1.22 2.88
CA ASN A 137 20.31 2.28 3.68
C ASN A 137 20.57 1.89 5.15
N GLY A 138 20.96 0.65 5.39
CA GLY A 138 21.23 0.10 6.73
C GLY A 138 19.99 -0.10 7.60
N ASN A 139 18.78 0.07 7.04
CA ASN A 139 17.55 0.16 7.83
C ASN A 139 16.34 -0.36 7.05
N GLY A 140 15.98 -1.62 7.29
CA GLY A 140 14.88 -2.33 6.65
C GLY A 140 15.29 -3.09 5.40
N MET A 141 14.33 -3.78 4.81
CA MET A 141 14.49 -4.65 3.64
C MET A 141 13.68 -4.09 2.49
N ALA A 142 14.29 -3.97 1.32
CA ALA A 142 13.65 -3.40 0.14
C ALA A 142 13.86 -4.24 -1.12
N VAL A 143 12.91 -4.08 -2.03
CA VAL A 143 12.99 -4.58 -3.40
C VAL A 143 12.79 -3.42 -4.36
N HIS A 144 13.68 -3.31 -5.36
CA HIS A 144 13.56 -2.32 -6.42
C HIS A 144 12.43 -2.66 -7.39
N GLN A 145 11.91 -1.64 -8.07
CA GLN A 145 10.74 -1.76 -8.96
C GLN A 145 10.92 -2.80 -10.07
N GLU A 146 12.15 -2.98 -10.57
CA GLU A 146 12.47 -3.94 -11.63
C GLU A 146 12.19 -5.40 -11.27
N TYR A 147 12.12 -5.71 -9.98
CA TYR A 147 11.81 -7.06 -9.47
C TYR A 147 10.32 -7.29 -9.17
N LEU A 148 9.49 -6.26 -9.34
CA LEU A 148 8.06 -6.38 -9.14
C LEU A 148 7.38 -6.98 -10.37
N TYR A 149 6.39 -7.82 -10.13
CA TYR A 149 5.53 -8.35 -11.19
C TYR A 149 4.50 -7.30 -11.62
N PRO A 150 4.14 -7.25 -12.90
CA PRO A 150 3.07 -6.38 -13.38
C PRO A 150 1.75 -6.66 -12.66
N ILE A 151 1.02 -5.62 -12.29
CA ILE A 151 -0.23 -5.72 -11.53
C ILE A 151 -1.30 -6.55 -12.27
N GLU A 152 -1.25 -6.59 -13.59
CA GLU A 152 -2.16 -7.37 -14.44
C GLU A 152 -2.03 -8.88 -14.19
N ARG A 153 -0.87 -9.35 -13.74
CA ARG A 153 -0.69 -10.75 -13.34
C ARG A 153 -1.52 -11.09 -12.10
N LEU A 154 -1.60 -10.16 -11.16
CA LEU A 154 -2.44 -10.33 -9.98
C LEU A 154 -3.92 -10.42 -10.37
N TRP A 155 -4.34 -9.63 -11.33
CA TRP A 155 -5.70 -9.68 -11.89
C TRP A 155 -6.05 -11.03 -12.52
N LYS A 156 -5.14 -11.55 -13.35
CA LYS A 156 -5.32 -12.89 -13.95
C LYS A 156 -5.41 -13.98 -12.90
N TYR A 157 -4.57 -13.91 -11.88
CA TYR A 157 -4.57 -14.85 -10.77
C TYR A 157 -5.90 -14.86 -10.00
N THR A 158 -6.44 -13.70 -9.70
CA THR A 158 -7.73 -13.59 -9.01
C THR A 158 -8.88 -14.14 -9.84
N LYS A 159 -8.93 -13.83 -11.13
CA LYS A 159 -9.94 -14.36 -12.06
C LYS A 159 -9.86 -15.88 -12.23
N GLN A 160 -8.67 -16.44 -12.35
CA GLN A 160 -8.49 -17.89 -12.44
C GLN A 160 -8.99 -18.61 -11.19
N LYS A 161 -8.78 -18.04 -10.03
CA LYS A 161 -9.23 -18.61 -8.78
C LYS A 161 -10.75 -18.55 -8.62
N GLU A 162 -11.39 -17.47 -9.08
CA GLU A 162 -12.85 -17.38 -9.15
C GLU A 162 -13.46 -18.50 -10.02
N LEU A 163 -12.82 -18.81 -11.15
CA LEU A 163 -13.27 -19.88 -12.05
C LEU A 163 -13.07 -21.29 -11.47
N LEU A 164 -12.05 -21.48 -10.62
CA LEU A 164 -11.78 -22.77 -9.96
C LEU A 164 -12.65 -23.01 -8.72
N ASN A 165 -13.24 -21.98 -8.15
CA ASN A 165 -14.12 -22.06 -6.98
C ASN A 165 -15.62 -22.15 -7.33
N VAL A 166 -15.93 -22.30 -8.60
CA VAL A 166 -17.30 -22.47 -9.10
C VAL A 166 -17.71 -23.95 -9.06
#